data_32cad7c0be166e5528db9c8915bbb340
#
_entry.id   32cad7c0be166e5528db9c8915bbb340
#
_cell.length_a   1.000
_cell.length_b   1.000
_cell.length_c   1.000
_cell.angle_alpha   90.00
_cell.angle_beta   90.00
_cell.angle_gamma   90.00
#
_symmetry.space_group_name_H-M   'P 1'
#
loop_
_entity.id
_entity.type
_entity.pdbx_description
1 polymer ?
#
loop_
_entity_poly.entity_id
_entity_poly.type
_entity_poly.pdbx_seq_one_letter_code
_entity_poly.pdbx_strand_id
1 'polypeptide(L)'
;MHISPSALSRQIQKLEEEVGQSLLVRDNRSVELTEAGKKLLPIATKMTQQWREFCHSIQGNKQQLSGEIRLFCSVTASFSHLPEILTDFRLAYPKIELKLSTGDPAKAIDKLLHNEADIVISALPAQLPARLKFETIGEIPLSVIAPNAHSSFTSELQKETPDWTQIPFIIPEAGTARDRSNTWFRDMKFKPNIYAQTSGHEGVVSMVALGLGVGIAPDVVINNSPVKDKIQRLKVAPIKSFKLGICCQRSQLQNPLIKALWQVSQNKFIKA
;
A
#
# COMPACT_ATOMS: atom_id res chain seq x y z
N MET A 1 -16.06 -6.12 -14.22
CA MET A 1 -16.32 -7.44 -14.86
C MET A 1 -15.93 -8.51 -13.87
N HIS A 2 -16.86 -9.39 -13.46
CA HIS A 2 -16.51 -10.57 -12.68
C HIS A 2 -16.10 -11.66 -13.67
N ILE A 3 -14.81 -11.79 -13.91
CA ILE A 3 -14.26 -12.84 -14.76
C ILE A 3 -13.82 -13.97 -13.84
N SER A 4 -14.28 -15.21 -14.09
CA SER A 4 -13.82 -16.37 -13.34
C SER A 4 -12.33 -16.65 -13.67
N PRO A 5 -11.56 -17.28 -12.76
CA PRO A 5 -10.16 -17.62 -13.03
C PRO A 5 -9.97 -18.45 -14.34
N SER A 6 -10.91 -19.33 -14.63
CA SER A 6 -10.89 -20.12 -15.87
C SER A 6 -11.13 -19.27 -17.12
N ALA A 7 -12.02 -18.27 -17.06
CA ALA A 7 -12.27 -17.34 -18.15
C ALA A 7 -11.07 -16.44 -18.40
N LEU A 8 -10.42 -15.94 -17.33
CA LEU A 8 -9.18 -15.15 -17.44
C LEU A 8 -8.07 -15.97 -18.10
N SER A 9 -7.89 -17.22 -17.68
CA SER A 9 -6.88 -18.12 -18.26
C SER A 9 -7.07 -18.32 -19.75
N ARG A 10 -8.32 -18.51 -20.21
CA ARG A 10 -8.65 -18.63 -21.64
C ARG A 10 -8.37 -17.35 -22.43
N GLN A 11 -8.63 -16.17 -21.84
CA GLN A 11 -8.35 -14.89 -22.51
C GLN A 11 -6.84 -14.67 -22.68
N ILE A 12 -6.06 -15.02 -21.67
CA ILE A 12 -4.60 -14.96 -21.76
C ILE A 12 -4.07 -15.95 -22.82
N GLN A 13 -4.59 -17.18 -22.86
CA GLN A 13 -4.22 -18.16 -23.87
C GLN A 13 -4.48 -17.66 -25.30
N LYS A 14 -5.64 -17.07 -25.56
CA LYS A 14 -5.95 -16.47 -26.87
C LYS A 14 -4.98 -15.34 -27.22
N LEU A 15 -4.60 -14.49 -26.24
CA LEU A 15 -3.64 -13.44 -26.46
C LEU A 15 -2.24 -14.01 -26.78
N GLU A 16 -1.83 -15.08 -26.11
CA GLU A 16 -0.59 -15.81 -26.38
C GLU A 16 -0.57 -16.44 -27.78
N GLU A 17 -1.71 -16.99 -28.21
CA GLU A 17 -1.91 -17.51 -29.58
C GLU A 17 -1.78 -16.41 -30.64
N GLU A 18 -2.41 -15.25 -30.42
CA GLU A 18 -2.32 -14.09 -31.33
C GLU A 18 -0.89 -13.50 -31.39
N VAL A 19 -0.19 -13.45 -30.27
CA VAL A 19 1.20 -12.96 -30.18
C VAL A 19 2.20 -14.00 -30.72
N GLY A 20 1.81 -15.26 -30.75
CA GLY A 20 2.64 -16.38 -31.17
C GLY A 20 3.72 -16.76 -30.15
N GLN A 21 3.64 -16.27 -28.93
CA GLN A 21 4.58 -16.55 -27.85
C GLN A 21 3.86 -16.57 -26.48
N SER A 22 4.34 -17.42 -25.57
CA SER A 22 3.89 -17.41 -24.19
C SER A 22 4.26 -16.09 -23.52
N LEU A 23 3.30 -15.48 -22.83
CA LEU A 23 3.47 -14.21 -22.09
C LEU A 23 3.69 -14.45 -20.60
N LEU A 24 3.26 -15.63 -20.10
CA LEU A 24 3.38 -16.01 -18.71
C LEU A 24 4.12 -17.35 -18.57
N VAL A 25 5.02 -17.41 -17.63
CA VAL A 25 5.55 -18.66 -17.07
C VAL A 25 4.66 -19.04 -15.89
N ARG A 26 4.04 -20.22 -15.97
CA ARG A 26 3.14 -20.73 -14.92
C ARG A 26 3.84 -21.87 -14.22
N ASP A 27 4.16 -21.69 -12.98
CA ASP A 27 4.53 -22.74 -12.06
C ASP A 27 3.39 -22.96 -11.06
N ASN A 28 3.29 -24.14 -10.47
CA ASN A 28 2.25 -24.49 -9.48
C ASN A 28 2.20 -23.57 -8.26
N ARG A 29 3.20 -22.69 -8.09
CA ARG A 29 3.34 -21.77 -6.95
C ARG A 29 3.46 -20.30 -7.31
N SER A 30 3.74 -19.97 -8.58
CA SER A 30 3.93 -18.59 -9.03
C SER A 30 3.54 -18.39 -10.49
N VAL A 31 3.20 -17.16 -10.85
CA VAL A 31 2.97 -16.73 -12.23
C VAL A 31 3.91 -15.54 -12.48
N GLU A 32 4.80 -15.69 -13.45
CA GLU A 32 5.77 -14.66 -13.82
C GLU A 32 5.66 -14.28 -15.29
N LEU A 33 6.08 -13.08 -15.64
CA LEU A 33 6.11 -12.65 -17.05
C LEU A 33 7.33 -13.24 -17.76
N THR A 34 7.11 -13.76 -18.98
CA THR A 34 8.19 -14.07 -19.93
C THR A 34 8.84 -12.77 -20.44
N GLU A 35 9.93 -12.87 -21.20
CA GLU A 35 10.52 -11.71 -21.88
C GLU A 35 9.54 -11.07 -22.89
N ALA A 36 8.72 -11.87 -23.57
CA ALA A 36 7.63 -11.38 -24.41
C ALA A 36 6.55 -10.65 -23.58
N GLY A 37 6.17 -11.22 -22.42
CA GLY A 37 5.23 -10.62 -21.49
C GLY A 37 5.72 -9.26 -20.94
N LYS A 38 7.00 -9.19 -20.57
CA LYS A 38 7.63 -7.92 -20.11
C LYS A 38 7.62 -6.83 -21.20
N LYS A 39 7.79 -7.21 -22.47
CA LYS A 39 7.71 -6.28 -23.60
C LYS A 39 6.27 -5.87 -23.92
N LEU A 40 5.31 -6.78 -23.80
CA LEU A 40 3.89 -6.51 -24.08
C LEU A 40 3.23 -5.66 -22.99
N LEU A 41 3.58 -5.85 -21.71
CA LEU A 41 2.93 -5.18 -20.59
C LEU A 41 2.88 -3.65 -20.72
N PRO A 42 3.96 -2.91 -21.06
CA PRO A 42 3.90 -1.47 -21.24
C PRO A 42 3.02 -1.07 -22.44
N ILE A 43 2.98 -1.87 -23.50
CA ILE A 43 2.14 -1.62 -24.68
C ILE A 43 0.66 -1.79 -24.30
N ALA A 44 0.30 -2.92 -23.65
CA ALA A 44 -1.06 -3.18 -23.20
C ALA A 44 -1.55 -2.14 -22.19
N THR A 45 -0.66 -1.68 -21.28
CA THR A 45 -0.96 -0.59 -20.35
C THR A 45 -1.27 0.70 -21.10
N LYS A 46 -0.46 1.08 -22.09
CA LYS A 46 -0.69 2.27 -22.91
C LYS A 46 -2.00 2.19 -23.71
N MET A 47 -2.29 1.04 -24.32
CA MET A 47 -3.53 0.82 -25.08
C MET A 47 -4.77 0.93 -24.18
N THR A 48 -4.75 0.32 -23.00
CA THR A 48 -5.86 0.41 -22.05
C THR A 48 -6.04 1.82 -21.50
N GLN A 49 -4.96 2.57 -21.34
CA GLN A 49 -5.01 3.98 -20.98
C GLN A 49 -5.66 4.82 -22.09
N GLN A 50 -5.22 4.68 -23.33
CA GLN A 50 -5.81 5.39 -24.48
C GLN A 50 -7.31 5.07 -24.67
N TRP A 51 -7.69 3.81 -24.47
CA TRP A 51 -9.10 3.42 -24.48
C TRP A 51 -9.91 4.12 -23.39
N ARG A 52 -9.38 4.20 -22.16
CA ARG A 52 -10.04 4.95 -21.08
C ARG A 52 -10.17 6.43 -21.43
N GLU A 53 -9.11 7.05 -21.92
CA GLU A 53 -9.11 8.46 -22.37
C GLU A 53 -10.19 8.69 -23.43
N PHE A 54 -10.30 7.83 -24.44
CA PHE A 54 -11.36 7.89 -25.44
C PHE A 54 -12.75 7.74 -24.83
N CYS A 55 -12.98 6.74 -23.99
CA CYS A 55 -14.27 6.56 -23.31
C CYS A 55 -14.66 7.78 -22.46
N HIS A 56 -13.67 8.41 -21.79
CA HIS A 56 -13.91 9.64 -21.05
C HIS A 56 -14.24 10.82 -21.95
N SER A 57 -13.61 10.93 -23.14
CA SER A 57 -13.86 12.01 -24.08
C SER A 57 -15.28 12.01 -24.67
N ILE A 58 -15.87 10.82 -24.87
CA ILE A 58 -17.22 10.67 -25.43
C ILE A 58 -18.33 10.68 -24.36
N GLN A 59 -18.02 10.49 -23.07
CA GLN A 59 -18.97 10.62 -21.97
C GLN A 59 -19.25 12.11 -21.62
N GLY A 60 -19.39 12.96 -22.65
CA GLY A 60 -19.64 14.38 -22.54
C GLY A 60 -20.77 14.71 -21.56
N ASN A 61 -20.54 15.73 -20.72
CA ASN A 61 -21.44 16.31 -19.74
C ASN A 61 -21.51 15.69 -18.34
N LYS A 62 -20.47 15.04 -17.81
CA LYS A 62 -20.25 15.18 -16.39
C LYS A 62 -19.83 16.63 -16.18
N GLN A 63 -20.70 17.42 -15.49
CA GLN A 63 -20.42 18.78 -15.05
C GLN A 63 -18.93 18.92 -14.79
N GLN A 64 -18.30 19.92 -15.44
CA GLN A 64 -16.85 20.13 -15.29
C GLN A 64 -16.59 20.55 -13.84
N LEU A 65 -16.56 19.54 -12.94
CA LEU A 65 -16.22 19.78 -11.54
C LEU A 65 -14.87 20.47 -11.51
N SER A 66 -14.81 21.59 -10.84
CA SER A 66 -13.59 22.35 -10.58
C SER A 66 -13.55 22.75 -9.13
N GLY A 67 -12.36 22.88 -8.59
CA GLY A 67 -12.13 23.21 -7.19
C GLY A 67 -10.93 22.50 -6.65
N GLU A 68 -10.80 22.42 -5.33
CA GLU A 68 -9.66 21.88 -4.62
C GLU A 68 -10.08 20.74 -3.70
N ILE A 69 -9.26 19.69 -3.62
CA ILE A 69 -9.38 18.61 -2.62
C ILE A 69 -8.05 18.53 -1.87
N ARG A 70 -8.12 18.61 -0.55
CA ARG A 70 -6.98 18.36 0.34
C ARG A 70 -6.91 16.89 0.66
N LEU A 71 -5.93 16.20 0.05
CA LEU A 71 -5.69 14.78 0.23
C LEU A 71 -4.48 14.56 1.12
N PHE A 72 -4.65 13.81 2.19
CA PHE A 72 -3.54 13.30 2.99
C PHE A 72 -3.38 11.80 2.73
N CYS A 73 -2.14 11.34 2.58
CA CYS A 73 -1.86 9.91 2.56
C CYS A 73 -0.61 9.56 3.38
N SER A 74 -0.57 8.31 3.86
CA SER A 74 0.69 7.77 4.38
C SER A 74 1.70 7.59 3.25
N VAL A 75 2.99 7.63 3.58
CA VAL A 75 4.06 7.37 2.60
C VAL A 75 3.88 5.96 1.99
N THR A 76 3.49 4.97 2.79
CA THR A 76 3.12 3.63 2.31
C THR A 76 2.06 3.67 1.20
N ALA A 77 0.98 4.45 1.41
CA ALA A 77 -0.10 4.57 0.43
C ALA A 77 0.36 5.29 -0.85
N SER A 78 1.28 6.27 -0.72
CA SER A 78 1.80 7.04 -1.86
C SER A 78 2.59 6.16 -2.85
N PHE A 79 3.23 5.10 -2.36
CA PHE A 79 3.96 4.14 -3.21
C PHE A 79 3.10 2.98 -3.72
N SER A 80 1.97 2.70 -3.09
CA SER A 80 1.16 1.52 -3.43
C SER A 80 -0.05 1.87 -4.30
N HIS A 81 -1.08 2.45 -3.72
CA HIS A 81 -2.41 2.58 -4.34
C HIS A 81 -2.71 3.98 -4.89
N LEU A 82 -2.08 5.02 -4.31
CA LEU A 82 -2.36 6.40 -4.70
C LEU A 82 -2.05 6.70 -6.18
N PRO A 83 -0.93 6.24 -6.78
CA PRO A 83 -0.61 6.56 -8.17
C PRO A 83 -1.71 6.12 -9.14
N GLU A 84 -2.30 4.94 -8.91
CA GLU A 84 -3.37 4.42 -9.75
C GLU A 84 -4.68 5.21 -9.60
N ILE A 85 -5.02 5.61 -8.36
CA ILE A 85 -6.20 6.46 -8.10
C ILE A 85 -6.03 7.81 -8.79
N LEU A 86 -4.87 8.44 -8.64
CA LEU A 86 -4.62 9.78 -9.19
C LEU A 86 -4.59 9.78 -10.72
N THR A 87 -4.07 8.73 -11.34
CA THR A 87 -4.08 8.59 -12.79
C THR A 87 -5.51 8.59 -13.33
N ASP A 88 -6.38 7.74 -12.78
CA ASP A 88 -7.77 7.64 -13.21
C ASP A 88 -8.57 8.91 -12.85
N PHE A 89 -8.28 9.50 -11.67
CA PHE A 89 -8.95 10.73 -11.22
C PHE A 89 -8.60 11.94 -12.09
N ARG A 90 -7.34 12.14 -12.43
CA ARG A 90 -6.90 13.24 -13.29
C ARG A 90 -7.53 13.18 -14.69
N LEU A 91 -7.65 11.97 -15.24
CA LEU A 91 -8.31 11.76 -16.52
C LEU A 91 -9.80 12.12 -16.48
N ALA A 92 -10.49 11.70 -15.39
CA ALA A 92 -11.91 11.93 -15.23
C ALA A 92 -12.27 13.38 -14.85
N TYR A 93 -11.39 14.07 -14.10
CA TYR A 93 -11.65 15.38 -13.49
C TYR A 93 -10.42 16.31 -13.60
N PRO A 94 -10.03 16.72 -14.82
CA PRO A 94 -8.78 17.47 -15.06
C PRO A 94 -8.76 18.89 -14.46
N LYS A 95 -9.92 19.43 -14.05
CA LYS A 95 -10.05 20.78 -13.46
C LYS A 95 -10.09 20.78 -11.92
N ILE A 96 -9.96 19.61 -11.29
CA ILE A 96 -9.87 19.52 -9.84
C ILE A 96 -8.40 19.57 -9.44
N GLU A 97 -8.04 20.56 -8.61
CA GLU A 97 -6.72 20.64 -7.98
C GLU A 97 -6.65 19.72 -6.77
N LEU A 98 -5.54 18.98 -6.67
CA LEU A 98 -5.25 18.14 -5.51
C LEU A 98 -4.11 18.74 -4.70
N LYS A 99 -4.40 19.13 -3.46
CA LYS A 99 -3.37 19.47 -2.46
C LYS A 99 -3.01 18.22 -1.68
N LEU A 100 -1.97 17.54 -2.16
CA LEU A 100 -1.46 16.31 -1.54
C LEU A 100 -0.47 16.66 -0.43
N SER A 101 -0.70 16.10 0.74
CA SER A 101 0.25 16.03 1.84
C SER A 101 0.52 14.59 2.26
N THR A 102 1.76 14.30 2.61
CA THR A 102 2.17 12.98 3.11
C THR A 102 2.69 13.06 4.53
N GLY A 103 2.62 11.97 5.27
CA GLY A 103 3.16 11.92 6.63
C GLY A 103 2.80 10.66 7.39
N ASP A 104 2.93 10.74 8.71
CA ASP A 104 2.67 9.64 9.62
C ASP A 104 1.21 9.18 9.53
N PRO A 105 0.96 7.90 9.19
CA PRO A 105 -0.39 7.33 9.11
C PRO A 105 -1.19 7.44 10.42
N ALA A 106 -0.52 7.51 11.57
CA ALA A 106 -1.20 7.68 12.86
C ALA A 106 -1.97 9.01 12.96
N LYS A 107 -1.54 10.04 12.22
CA LYS A 107 -2.17 11.38 12.18
C LYS A 107 -3.31 11.50 11.18
N ALA A 108 -3.56 10.47 10.35
CA ALA A 108 -4.53 10.57 9.26
C ALA A 108 -5.96 10.87 9.74
N ILE A 109 -6.40 10.19 10.80
CA ILE A 109 -7.75 10.37 11.36
C ILE A 109 -7.90 11.77 11.98
N ASP A 110 -6.90 12.23 12.71
CA ASP A 110 -6.92 13.56 13.33
C ASP A 110 -7.01 14.67 12.28
N LYS A 111 -6.31 14.51 11.14
CA LYS A 111 -6.41 15.47 10.03
C LYS A 111 -7.82 15.60 9.46
N LEU A 112 -8.57 14.49 9.36
CA LEU A 112 -9.99 14.54 8.98
C LEU A 112 -10.84 15.21 10.06
N LEU A 113 -10.59 14.88 11.33
CA LEU A 113 -11.38 15.39 12.45
C LEU A 113 -11.20 16.88 12.66
N HIS A 114 -10.02 17.42 12.34
CA HIS A 114 -9.70 18.85 12.42
C HIS A 114 -9.90 19.61 11.09
N ASN A 115 -10.47 18.95 10.07
CA ASN A 115 -10.67 19.54 8.73
C ASN A 115 -9.38 20.02 8.06
N GLU A 116 -8.23 19.41 8.39
CA GLU A 116 -6.96 19.68 7.72
C GLU A 116 -6.85 18.92 6.40
N ALA A 117 -7.59 17.82 6.25
CA ALA A 117 -7.74 17.06 5.02
C ALA A 117 -9.23 16.77 4.76
N ASP A 118 -9.62 16.69 3.49
CA ASP A 118 -10.97 16.35 3.07
C ASP A 118 -11.10 14.83 2.89
N ILE A 119 -10.03 14.21 2.41
CA ILE A 119 -9.89 12.75 2.23
C ILE A 119 -8.52 12.32 2.76
N VAL A 120 -8.45 11.13 3.34
CA VAL A 120 -7.19 10.48 3.67
C VAL A 120 -7.13 9.06 3.10
N ILE A 121 -5.92 8.62 2.75
CA ILE A 121 -5.62 7.23 2.38
C ILE A 121 -4.61 6.70 3.40
N SER A 122 -5.07 5.77 4.25
CA SER A 122 -4.28 5.23 5.36
C SER A 122 -4.74 3.86 5.79
N ALA A 123 -4.05 3.27 6.74
CA ALA A 123 -4.48 2.03 7.37
C ALA A 123 -5.77 2.22 8.17
N LEU A 124 -6.64 1.19 8.17
CA LEU A 124 -7.83 1.16 9.01
C LEU A 124 -7.42 1.17 10.49
N PRO A 125 -7.82 2.17 11.28
CA PRO A 125 -7.53 2.20 12.70
C PRO A 125 -8.33 1.13 13.46
N ALA A 126 -7.88 0.76 14.66
CA ALA A 126 -8.57 -0.20 15.52
C ALA A 126 -10.00 0.27 15.87
N GLN A 127 -10.16 1.58 16.06
CA GLN A 127 -11.47 2.21 16.31
C GLN A 127 -11.64 3.36 15.30
N LEU A 128 -12.69 3.23 14.48
CA LEU A 128 -13.07 4.28 13.52
C LEU A 128 -14.18 5.14 14.15
N PRO A 129 -14.00 6.45 14.32
CA PRO A 129 -15.06 7.34 14.77
C PRO A 129 -16.31 7.25 13.89
N ALA A 130 -17.52 7.17 14.51
CA ALA A 130 -18.78 6.97 13.81
C ALA A 130 -19.10 8.02 12.73
N ARG A 131 -18.56 9.24 12.88
CA ARG A 131 -18.69 10.35 11.90
C ARG A 131 -17.85 10.17 10.64
N LEU A 132 -16.91 9.23 10.64
CA LEU A 132 -16.09 8.91 9.48
C LEU A 132 -16.68 7.74 8.68
N LYS A 133 -16.38 7.72 7.39
CA LYS A 133 -16.59 6.57 6.51
C LYS A 133 -15.23 6.12 6.00
N PHE A 134 -14.99 4.82 6.09
CA PHE A 134 -13.81 4.16 5.60
C PHE A 134 -14.21 3.11 4.55
N GLU A 135 -13.47 3.03 3.47
CA GLU A 135 -13.63 2.01 2.43
C GLU A 135 -12.27 1.37 2.16
N THR A 136 -12.22 0.04 2.27
CA THR A 136 -10.98 -0.69 2.01
C THR A 136 -10.68 -0.72 0.52
N ILE A 137 -9.44 -0.38 0.15
CA ILE A 137 -8.94 -0.41 -1.23
C ILE A 137 -7.83 -1.46 -1.43
N GLY A 138 -7.33 -2.06 -0.36
CA GLY A 138 -6.33 -3.12 -0.44
C GLY A 138 -5.83 -3.57 0.92
N GLU A 139 -4.90 -4.54 0.89
CA GLU A 139 -4.18 -5.02 2.05
C GLU A 139 -2.68 -4.79 1.89
N ILE A 140 -2.02 -4.43 2.98
CA ILE A 140 -0.59 -4.16 3.01
C ILE A 140 0.07 -5.24 3.86
N PRO A 141 0.86 -6.13 3.26
CA PRO A 141 1.64 -7.13 3.97
C PRO A 141 2.79 -6.48 4.75
N LEU A 142 3.15 -7.12 5.85
CA LEU A 142 4.21 -6.69 6.76
C LEU A 142 5.27 -7.79 6.88
N SER A 143 6.53 -7.38 6.92
CA SER A 143 7.66 -8.26 7.18
C SER A 143 8.46 -7.82 8.39
N VAL A 144 9.03 -8.80 9.10
CA VAL A 144 10.10 -8.55 10.07
C VAL A 144 11.40 -8.43 9.29
N ILE A 145 12.15 -7.36 9.55
CA ILE A 145 13.38 -7.04 8.84
C ILE A 145 14.56 -6.92 9.81
N ALA A 146 15.73 -7.36 9.36
CA ALA A 146 16.99 -7.27 10.06
C ALA A 146 18.08 -6.68 9.14
N PRO A 147 19.18 -6.15 9.69
CA PRO A 147 20.30 -5.70 8.88
C PRO A 147 20.99 -6.87 8.18
N ASN A 148 21.50 -6.63 6.96
CA ASN A 148 22.40 -7.57 6.28
C ASN A 148 23.83 -7.52 6.87
N ALA A 149 24.24 -6.36 7.38
CA ALA A 149 25.54 -6.18 8.01
C ALA A 149 25.60 -6.91 9.35
N HIS A 150 26.81 -7.33 9.72
CA HIS A 150 27.07 -7.92 11.03
C HIS A 150 26.75 -6.90 12.14
N SER A 151 25.99 -7.33 13.13
CA SER A 151 25.60 -6.53 14.30
C SER A 151 25.81 -7.33 15.59
N SER A 152 25.76 -6.67 16.74
CA SER A 152 25.95 -7.31 18.04
C SER A 152 24.98 -8.46 18.34
N PHE A 153 23.84 -8.49 17.66
CA PHE A 153 22.79 -9.50 17.82
C PHE A 153 22.69 -10.49 16.64
N THR A 154 23.61 -10.43 15.66
CA THR A 154 23.59 -11.32 14.49
C THR A 154 23.69 -12.80 14.90
N SER A 155 24.55 -13.12 15.85
CA SER A 155 24.71 -14.49 16.37
C SER A 155 23.41 -15.02 17.00
N GLU A 156 22.64 -14.13 17.65
CA GLU A 156 21.35 -14.49 18.23
C GLU A 156 20.30 -14.75 17.16
N LEU A 157 20.23 -13.90 16.12
CA LEU A 157 19.32 -14.08 14.98
C LEU A 157 19.57 -15.36 14.18
N GLN A 158 20.78 -15.90 14.18
CA GLN A 158 21.16 -17.11 13.44
C GLN A 158 20.82 -18.41 14.17
N LYS A 159 20.41 -18.34 15.43
CA LYS A 159 19.96 -19.52 16.18
C LYS A 159 18.65 -20.07 15.59
N GLU A 160 18.45 -21.36 15.68
CA GLU A 160 17.19 -22.00 15.27
C GLU A 160 15.99 -21.47 16.07
N THR A 161 16.21 -21.16 17.34
CA THR A 161 15.25 -20.53 18.25
C THR A 161 15.88 -19.29 18.90
N PRO A 162 15.79 -18.11 18.24
CA PRO A 162 16.36 -16.88 18.78
C PRO A 162 15.70 -16.46 20.08
N ASP A 163 16.49 -15.99 21.04
CA ASP A 163 15.97 -15.28 22.20
C ASP A 163 15.68 -13.83 21.83
N TRP A 164 14.44 -13.55 21.44
CA TRP A 164 13.98 -12.23 21.00
C TRP A 164 14.14 -11.14 22.07
N THR A 165 14.32 -11.49 23.34
CA THR A 165 14.53 -10.52 24.43
C THR A 165 15.92 -9.88 24.39
N GLN A 166 16.89 -10.56 23.77
CA GLN A 166 18.26 -10.07 23.59
C GLN A 166 18.43 -9.22 22.32
N ILE A 167 17.43 -9.22 21.46
CA ILE A 167 17.47 -8.53 20.17
C ILE A 167 16.83 -7.15 20.31
N PRO A 168 17.54 -6.04 19.97
CA PRO A 168 16.96 -4.71 19.99
C PRO A 168 15.93 -4.52 18.88
N PHE A 169 14.80 -3.87 19.22
CA PHE A 169 13.73 -3.56 18.26
C PHE A 169 13.63 -2.08 17.99
N ILE A 170 13.41 -1.77 16.70
CA ILE A 170 13.00 -0.44 16.20
C ILE A 170 11.52 -0.52 15.87
N ILE A 171 10.70 0.30 16.49
CA ILE A 171 9.24 0.22 16.36
C ILE A 171 8.62 1.57 16.04
N PRO A 172 7.43 1.59 15.40
CA PRO A 172 6.65 2.81 15.25
C PRO A 172 6.21 3.38 16.61
N GLU A 173 6.12 4.71 16.70
CA GLU A 173 5.65 5.40 17.92
C GLU A 173 4.19 5.11 18.24
N ALA A 174 3.33 5.11 17.21
CA ALA A 174 1.88 5.03 17.37
C ALA A 174 1.19 4.40 16.15
N GLY A 175 -0.15 4.29 16.23
CA GLY A 175 -1.03 3.90 15.14
C GLY A 175 -1.02 2.41 14.85
N THR A 176 -1.68 2.04 13.74
CA THR A 176 -1.92 0.64 13.34
C THR A 176 -0.63 -0.19 13.25
N ALA A 177 0.48 0.42 12.85
CA ALA A 177 1.77 -0.25 12.77
C ALA A 177 2.30 -0.64 14.16
N ARG A 178 2.17 0.27 15.14
CA ARG A 178 2.52 -0.03 16.52
C ARG A 178 1.66 -1.15 17.08
N ASP A 179 0.36 -1.12 16.81
CA ASP A 179 -0.58 -2.15 17.27
C ASP A 179 -0.24 -3.51 16.67
N ARG A 180 0.18 -3.58 15.40
CA ARG A 180 0.62 -4.82 14.76
C ARG A 180 1.91 -5.36 15.38
N SER A 181 2.88 -4.49 15.66
CA SER A 181 4.11 -4.87 16.36
C SER A 181 3.81 -5.43 17.75
N ASN A 182 2.98 -4.73 18.53
CA ASN A 182 2.58 -5.18 19.88
C ASN A 182 1.82 -6.51 19.84
N THR A 183 0.96 -6.71 18.82
CA THR A 183 0.25 -7.97 18.65
C THR A 183 1.21 -9.10 18.35
N TRP A 184 2.16 -8.90 17.43
CA TRP A 184 3.16 -9.90 17.08
C TRP A 184 4.04 -10.28 18.29
N PHE A 185 4.52 -9.30 19.10
CA PHE A 185 5.29 -9.57 20.31
C PHE A 185 4.50 -10.44 21.30
N ARG A 186 3.21 -10.15 21.47
CA ARG A 186 2.33 -10.94 22.33
C ARG A 186 2.11 -12.35 21.81
N ASP A 187 1.90 -12.51 20.51
CA ASP A 187 1.67 -13.81 19.87
C ASP A 187 2.94 -14.68 19.94
N MET A 188 4.12 -14.05 19.81
CA MET A 188 5.43 -14.69 20.01
C MET A 188 5.80 -14.87 21.50
N LYS A 189 4.98 -14.39 22.43
CA LYS A 189 5.12 -14.54 23.88
C LYS A 189 6.41 -14.01 24.48
N PHE A 190 6.93 -12.89 23.96
CA PHE A 190 8.10 -12.24 24.55
C PHE A 190 7.88 -10.74 24.76
N LYS A 191 8.68 -10.15 25.67
CA LYS A 191 8.71 -8.71 25.90
C LYS A 191 9.87 -8.13 25.07
N PRO A 192 9.58 -7.23 24.12
CA PRO A 192 10.62 -6.68 23.23
C PRO A 192 11.60 -5.77 24.01
N ASN A 193 12.89 -5.86 23.66
CA ASN A 193 13.89 -4.89 24.03
C ASN A 193 13.80 -3.71 23.03
N ILE A 194 13.06 -2.66 23.37
CA ILE A 194 12.85 -1.51 22.48
C ILE A 194 14.07 -0.59 22.57
N TYR A 195 14.84 -0.53 21.48
CA TYR A 195 16.00 0.37 21.37
C TYR A 195 15.57 1.77 20.90
N ALA A 196 14.67 1.85 19.92
CA ALA A 196 14.22 3.14 19.39
C ALA A 196 12.76 3.10 18.93
N GLN A 197 12.15 4.28 18.92
CA GLN A 197 10.82 4.53 18.36
C GLN A 197 10.93 5.63 17.31
N THR A 198 10.16 5.51 16.21
CA THR A 198 10.20 6.47 15.12
C THR A 198 8.82 6.67 14.53
N SER A 199 8.53 7.87 14.06
CA SER A 199 7.33 8.11 13.27
C SER A 199 7.52 7.60 11.84
N GLY A 200 6.50 6.89 11.32
CA GLY A 200 6.52 6.31 9.97
C GLY A 200 7.39 5.04 9.85
N HIS A 201 7.18 4.35 8.75
CA HIS A 201 7.87 3.07 8.48
C HIS A 201 9.26 3.25 7.87
N GLU A 202 9.48 4.36 7.19
CA GLU A 202 10.74 4.72 6.54
C GLU A 202 11.86 4.87 7.57
N GLY A 203 11.54 5.46 8.72
CA GLY A 203 12.45 5.56 9.85
C GLY A 203 12.82 4.18 10.40
N VAL A 204 11.86 3.27 10.54
CA VAL A 204 12.13 1.88 10.96
C VAL A 204 13.10 1.21 9.99
N VAL A 205 12.83 1.26 8.69
CA VAL A 205 13.66 0.65 7.64
C VAL A 205 15.08 1.22 7.65
N SER A 206 15.21 2.55 7.76
CA SER A 206 16.50 3.23 7.79
C SER A 206 17.34 2.85 9.02
N MET A 207 16.74 2.82 10.21
CA MET A 207 17.44 2.45 11.44
C MET A 207 17.85 0.98 11.46
N VAL A 208 17.00 0.08 10.90
CA VAL A 208 17.38 -1.32 10.72
C VAL A 208 18.57 -1.45 9.78
N ALA A 209 18.58 -0.73 8.67
CA ALA A 209 19.69 -0.73 7.71
C ALA A 209 21.02 -0.22 8.31
N LEU A 210 20.95 0.60 9.35
CA LEU A 210 22.12 1.05 10.14
C LEU A 210 22.63 0.00 11.16
N GLY A 211 21.94 -1.15 11.28
CA GLY A 211 22.35 -2.21 12.21
C GLY A 211 21.89 -1.99 13.66
N LEU A 212 20.94 -1.07 13.90
CA LEU A 212 20.54 -0.68 15.26
C LEU A 212 19.52 -1.62 15.90
N GLY A 213 18.96 -2.54 15.13
CA GLY A 213 17.96 -3.49 15.64
C GLY A 213 17.18 -4.18 14.54
N VAL A 214 16.15 -4.93 14.94
CA VAL A 214 15.15 -5.56 14.09
C VAL A 214 13.89 -4.70 14.08
N GLY A 215 13.17 -4.68 12.96
CA GLY A 215 11.95 -3.89 12.83
C GLY A 215 10.84 -4.61 12.09
N ILE A 216 9.65 -4.04 12.12
CA ILE A 216 8.49 -4.49 11.34
C ILE A 216 8.08 -3.36 10.41
N ALA A 217 8.03 -3.66 9.11
CA ALA A 217 7.69 -2.66 8.11
C ALA A 217 6.84 -3.25 6.98
N PRO A 218 6.03 -2.40 6.28
CA PRO A 218 5.30 -2.80 5.09
C PRO A 218 6.24 -3.19 3.95
N ASP A 219 5.91 -4.25 3.24
CA ASP A 219 6.71 -4.73 2.10
C ASP A 219 6.89 -3.67 1.03
N VAL A 220 5.88 -2.85 0.79
CA VAL A 220 5.96 -1.75 -0.18
C VAL A 220 6.98 -0.68 0.23
N VAL A 221 7.11 -0.40 1.52
CA VAL A 221 8.13 0.55 2.02
C VAL A 221 9.52 -0.06 1.91
N ILE A 222 9.67 -1.33 2.27
CA ILE A 222 10.93 -2.07 2.13
C ILE A 222 11.40 -2.06 0.67
N ASN A 223 10.51 -2.43 -0.27
CA ASN A 223 10.82 -2.55 -1.71
C ASN A 223 11.21 -1.22 -2.36
N ASN A 224 10.61 -0.11 -1.90
CA ASN A 224 10.88 1.23 -2.42
C ASN A 224 11.95 2.00 -1.62
N SER A 225 12.52 1.38 -0.59
CA SER A 225 13.57 2.02 0.22
C SER A 225 14.90 2.11 -0.54
N PRO A 226 15.61 3.24 -0.48
CA PRO A 226 16.96 3.37 -1.05
C PRO A 226 18.00 2.48 -0.33
N VAL A 227 17.66 1.96 0.84
CA VAL A 227 18.53 1.09 1.65
C VAL A 227 18.05 -0.37 1.66
N LYS A 228 17.17 -0.77 0.75
CA LYS A 228 16.62 -2.14 0.68
C LYS A 228 17.69 -3.24 0.62
N ASP A 229 18.82 -2.99 -0.04
CA ASP A 229 19.90 -3.95 -0.18
C ASP A 229 20.74 -4.13 1.10
N LYS A 230 20.51 -3.26 2.12
CA LYS A 230 21.16 -3.35 3.44
C LYS A 230 20.35 -4.11 4.47
N ILE A 231 19.17 -4.59 4.10
CA ILE A 231 18.25 -5.30 4.99
C ILE A 231 17.80 -6.63 4.39
N GLN A 232 17.42 -7.53 5.25
CA GLN A 232 16.84 -8.84 4.90
C GLN A 232 15.51 -9.04 5.62
N ARG A 233 14.62 -9.82 4.99
CA ARG A 233 13.39 -10.30 5.63
C ARG A 233 13.69 -11.56 6.43
N LEU A 234 13.21 -11.60 7.65
CA LEU A 234 13.34 -12.78 8.49
C LEU A 234 12.17 -13.75 8.21
N LYS A 235 12.49 -15.04 8.16
CA LYS A 235 11.50 -16.12 8.08
C LYS A 235 10.96 -16.43 9.47
N VAL A 236 9.98 -15.66 9.90
CA VAL A 236 9.30 -15.80 11.19
C VAL A 236 7.80 -15.98 11.03
N ALA A 237 7.08 -16.20 12.13
CA ALA A 237 5.63 -16.25 12.11
C ALA A 237 5.03 -15.01 11.41
N PRO A 238 4.06 -15.19 10.50
CA PRO A 238 3.52 -14.10 9.69
C PRO A 238 2.85 -13.04 10.56
N ILE A 239 3.05 -11.80 10.17
CA ILE A 239 2.38 -10.66 10.79
C ILE A 239 1.08 -10.38 10.02
N LYS A 240 -0.02 -10.16 10.75
CA LYS A 240 -1.29 -9.83 10.14
C LYS A 240 -1.18 -8.52 9.37
N SER A 241 -1.47 -8.56 8.06
CA SER A 241 -1.55 -7.38 7.19
C SER A 241 -2.48 -6.32 7.77
N PHE A 242 -2.35 -5.09 7.34
CA PHE A 242 -3.36 -4.08 7.64
C PHE A 242 -4.13 -3.68 6.38
N LYS A 243 -5.42 -3.38 6.57
CA LYS A 243 -6.28 -2.89 5.50
C LYS A 243 -5.92 -1.45 5.20
N LEU A 244 -5.60 -1.16 3.94
CA LEU A 244 -5.46 0.20 3.43
C LEU A 244 -6.81 0.65 2.90
N GLY A 245 -7.18 1.90 3.12
CA GLY A 245 -8.45 2.43 2.63
C GLY A 245 -8.47 3.93 2.46
N ILE A 246 -9.52 4.36 1.76
CA ILE A 246 -9.89 5.76 1.65
C ILE A 246 -10.87 6.10 2.78
N CYS A 247 -10.69 7.26 3.41
CA CYS A 247 -11.52 7.71 4.51
C CYS A 247 -11.85 9.20 4.38
N CYS A 248 -13.09 9.56 4.73
CA CYS A 248 -13.54 10.95 4.81
C CYS A 248 -14.61 11.11 5.90
N GLN A 249 -14.99 12.34 6.22
CA GLN A 249 -16.18 12.58 7.04
C GLN A 249 -17.44 12.20 6.26
N ARG A 250 -18.42 11.53 6.92
CA ARG A 250 -19.68 11.13 6.29
C ARG A 250 -20.45 12.31 5.70
N SER A 251 -20.43 13.46 6.36
CA SER A 251 -21.03 14.71 5.87
C SER A 251 -20.42 15.19 4.56
N GLN A 252 -19.14 14.94 4.34
CA GLN A 252 -18.41 15.39 3.16
C GLN A 252 -18.73 14.53 1.90
N LEU A 253 -19.32 13.35 2.05
CA LEU A 253 -19.75 12.54 0.89
C LEU A 253 -20.84 13.20 0.03
N GLN A 254 -21.50 14.24 0.53
CA GLN A 254 -22.41 15.06 -0.27
C GLN A 254 -21.68 16.08 -1.15
N ASN A 255 -20.42 16.40 -0.84
CA ASN A 255 -19.61 17.29 -1.66
C ASN A 255 -19.25 16.57 -2.98
N PRO A 256 -19.61 17.16 -4.15
CA PRO A 256 -19.38 16.54 -5.45
C PRO A 256 -17.90 16.20 -5.72
N LEU A 257 -16.96 17.02 -5.24
CA LEU A 257 -15.52 16.81 -5.42
C LEU A 257 -15.05 15.56 -4.64
N ILE A 258 -15.44 15.48 -3.35
CA ILE A 258 -15.11 14.35 -2.47
C ILE A 258 -15.74 13.07 -3.02
N LYS A 259 -17.01 13.13 -3.42
CA LYS A 259 -17.73 12.00 -4.04
C LYS A 259 -17.05 11.51 -5.31
N ALA A 260 -16.54 12.42 -6.14
CA ALA A 260 -15.82 12.08 -7.37
C ALA A 260 -14.55 11.24 -7.08
N LEU A 261 -13.69 11.69 -6.18
CA LEU A 261 -12.47 10.95 -5.81
C LEU A 261 -12.80 9.61 -5.11
N TRP A 262 -13.84 9.62 -4.25
CA TRP A 262 -14.34 8.42 -3.59
C TRP A 262 -14.80 7.37 -4.61
N GLN A 263 -15.59 7.75 -5.60
CA GLN A 263 -16.10 6.85 -6.64
C GLN A 263 -14.98 6.30 -7.53
N VAL A 264 -14.00 7.12 -7.90
CA VAL A 264 -12.84 6.65 -8.67
C VAL A 264 -12.10 5.58 -7.89
N SER A 265 -11.84 5.81 -6.60
CA SER A 265 -11.18 4.83 -5.73
C SER A 265 -11.98 3.53 -5.61
N GLN A 266 -13.31 3.60 -5.44
CA GLN A 266 -14.17 2.42 -5.39
C GLN A 266 -14.17 1.63 -6.70
N ASN A 267 -14.29 2.32 -7.83
CA ASN A 267 -14.33 1.65 -9.13
C ASN A 267 -13.03 0.93 -9.45
N LYS A 268 -11.91 1.44 -8.94
CA LYS A 268 -10.59 0.86 -9.19
C LYS A 268 -10.35 -0.43 -8.40
N PHE A 269 -10.71 -0.45 -7.11
CA PHE A 269 -10.27 -1.51 -6.19
C PHE A 269 -11.41 -2.40 -5.66
N ILE A 270 -12.67 -1.96 -5.76
CA ILE A 270 -13.80 -2.70 -5.16
C ILE A 270 -14.65 -3.39 -6.22
N LYS A 271 -14.63 -2.89 -7.45
CA LYS A 271 -15.37 -3.46 -8.58
C LYS A 271 -14.50 -4.26 -9.55
N ALA A 272 -13.22 -4.43 -9.23
CA ALA A 272 -12.28 -5.23 -10.03
C ALA A 272 -12.36 -6.72 -9.70
#